data_930838f535bd9a3b917ebacf253c0410
#
_entry.id   930838f535bd9a3b917ebacf253c0410
#
_cell.length_a   1.000
_cell.length_b   1.000
_cell.length_c   1.000
_cell.angle_alpha   90.00
_cell.angle_beta   90.00
_cell.angle_gamma   90.00
#
_symmetry.space_group_name_H-M   'P 1'
#
loop_
_entity.id
_entity.type
_entity.pdbx_description
1 polymer ?
#
loop_
_entity_poly.entity_id
_entity_poly.type
_entity_poly.pdbx_seq_one_letter_code
_entity_poly.pdbx_strand_id
1 'polypeptide(L)'
;MPRFAANLSFLFQDLPFLDRFEASAKAGFKAVEFLFPYDFAKEEIAARLRANGLTQALFNLPPGDWSKGERGLAAMPGREAEFEAAMTTALSYAMATGCKTVHAMPGLRHHGADRRTYIANLRKGARMAADAVKGLQ
;
A
#
# COMPACT_ATOMS: atom_id res chain seq x y z
N MET A 1 4.59 19.05 17.08
CA MET A 1 4.49 19.48 15.67
C MET A 1 3.93 18.33 14.84
N PRO A 2 3.05 18.57 13.86
CA PRO A 2 2.56 17.54 12.95
C PRO A 2 3.74 16.98 12.14
N ARG A 3 3.67 15.68 11.84
CA ARG A 3 4.61 14.99 10.94
C ARG A 3 3.95 14.81 9.59
N PHE A 4 4.65 15.15 8.52
CA PHE A 4 4.16 15.05 7.15
C PHE A 4 4.88 13.95 6.40
N ALA A 5 4.16 13.27 5.49
CA ALA A 5 4.70 12.36 4.49
C ALA A 5 4.46 12.95 3.09
N ALA A 6 5.43 12.84 2.20
CA ALA A 6 5.24 13.22 0.81
C ALA A 6 4.50 12.09 0.08
N ASN A 7 3.39 12.40 -0.60
CA ASN A 7 2.73 11.42 -1.47
C ASN A 7 3.40 11.41 -2.84
N LEU A 8 4.24 10.40 -3.09
CA LEU A 8 5.03 10.29 -4.32
C LEU A 8 4.20 9.94 -5.57
N SER A 9 2.93 9.56 -5.39
CA SER A 9 2.01 9.40 -6.53
C SER A 9 1.56 10.74 -7.10
N PHE A 10 1.68 11.84 -6.33
CA PHE A 10 1.20 13.18 -6.70
C PHE A 10 2.28 14.25 -6.70
N LEU A 11 3.37 14.06 -5.94
CA LEU A 11 4.49 14.99 -5.87
C LEU A 11 5.66 14.50 -6.73
N PHE A 12 6.44 15.43 -7.27
CA PHE A 12 7.64 15.16 -8.09
C PHE A 12 7.35 14.33 -9.34
N GLN A 13 6.19 14.53 -9.97
CA GLN A 13 5.73 13.72 -11.12
C GLN A 13 6.55 13.96 -12.41
N ASP A 14 7.34 15.01 -12.46
CA ASP A 14 8.35 15.28 -13.48
C ASP A 14 9.53 14.30 -13.44
N LEU A 15 9.67 13.52 -12.36
CA LEU A 15 10.71 12.52 -12.18
C LEU A 15 10.16 11.09 -12.29
N PRO A 16 10.98 10.11 -12.73
CA PRO A 16 10.68 8.69 -12.58
C PRO A 16 10.38 8.35 -11.11
N PHE A 17 9.47 7.40 -10.88
CA PHE A 17 8.97 7.11 -9.52
C PHE A 17 10.08 6.85 -8.49
N LEU A 18 11.09 6.06 -8.86
CA LEU A 18 12.19 5.71 -7.92
C LEU A 18 13.09 6.90 -7.58
N ASP A 19 13.14 7.93 -8.41
CA ASP A 19 13.95 9.13 -8.17
C ASP A 19 13.21 10.14 -7.26
N ARG A 20 11.88 9.99 -7.12
CA ARG A 20 11.05 10.81 -6.22
C ARG A 20 11.40 10.64 -4.75
N PHE A 21 11.98 9.50 -4.38
CA PHE A 21 12.47 9.26 -3.01
C PHE A 21 13.58 10.24 -2.64
N GLU A 22 14.59 10.40 -3.49
CA GLU A 22 15.68 11.33 -3.27
C GLU A 22 15.17 12.79 -3.28
N ALA A 23 14.32 13.14 -4.25
CA ALA A 23 13.73 14.47 -4.34
C ALA A 23 12.94 14.84 -3.08
N SER A 24 12.17 13.88 -2.53
CA SER A 24 11.44 14.04 -1.28
C SER A 24 12.36 14.29 -0.09
N ALA A 25 13.44 13.52 0.03
CA ALA A 25 14.42 13.70 1.09
C ALA A 25 15.13 15.07 0.99
N LYS A 26 15.51 15.49 -0.23
CA LYS A 26 16.09 16.81 -0.50
C LYS A 26 15.14 17.95 -0.17
N ALA A 27 13.82 17.76 -0.37
CA ALA A 27 12.79 18.71 0.02
C ALA A 27 12.53 18.76 1.55
N GLY A 28 13.20 17.91 2.33
CA GLY A 28 13.14 17.91 3.80
C GLY A 28 12.13 16.94 4.41
N PHE A 29 11.40 16.16 3.61
CA PHE A 29 10.51 15.12 4.13
C PHE A 29 11.31 14.01 4.82
N LYS A 30 10.71 13.42 5.87
CA LYS A 30 11.25 12.26 6.60
C LYS A 30 10.44 11.00 6.35
N ALA A 31 9.26 11.15 5.74
CA ALA A 31 8.39 10.05 5.40
C ALA A 31 7.79 10.26 4.01
N VAL A 32 7.45 9.15 3.37
CA VAL A 32 6.77 9.11 2.08
C VAL A 32 5.58 8.16 2.13
N GLU A 33 4.62 8.38 1.27
CA GLU A 33 3.54 7.44 0.94
C GLU A 33 3.35 7.39 -0.56
N PHE A 34 2.68 6.38 -1.07
CA PHE A 34 2.33 6.24 -2.48
C PHE A 34 1.19 5.23 -2.64
N LEU A 35 0.51 5.26 -3.79
CA LEU A 35 -0.66 4.40 -3.99
C LEU A 35 -0.26 2.94 -4.20
N PHE A 36 0.44 2.65 -5.28
CA PHE A 36 0.69 1.27 -5.72
C PHE A 36 2.17 1.08 -6.09
N PRO A 37 2.95 0.33 -5.28
CA PRO A 37 4.37 0.08 -5.56
C PRO A 37 4.65 -1.12 -6.48
N TYR A 38 3.62 -1.82 -6.93
CA TYR A 38 3.69 -3.20 -7.44
C TYR A 38 4.36 -3.34 -8.81
N ASP A 39 4.62 -2.24 -9.51
CA ASP A 39 5.41 -2.22 -10.75
C ASP A 39 6.93 -2.29 -10.49
N PHE A 40 7.36 -2.20 -9.22
CA PHE A 40 8.75 -2.21 -8.80
C PHE A 40 9.00 -3.34 -7.80
N ALA A 41 10.21 -3.91 -7.82
CA ALA A 41 10.60 -4.91 -6.81
C ALA A 41 10.58 -4.28 -5.40
N LYS A 42 10.04 -4.99 -4.42
CA LYS A 42 9.95 -4.52 -3.03
C LYS A 42 11.32 -4.22 -2.43
N GLU A 43 12.34 -4.97 -2.84
CA GLU A 43 13.73 -4.78 -2.44
C GLU A 43 14.29 -3.45 -2.96
N GLU A 44 13.89 -3.04 -4.16
CA GLU A 44 14.28 -1.77 -4.77
C GLU A 44 13.64 -0.58 -4.04
N ILE A 45 12.34 -0.67 -3.73
CA ILE A 45 11.66 0.32 -2.88
C ILE A 45 12.35 0.43 -1.52
N ALA A 46 12.62 -0.69 -0.87
CA ALA A 46 13.31 -0.72 0.42
C ALA A 46 14.72 -0.11 0.35
N ALA A 47 15.46 -0.34 -0.74
CA ALA A 47 16.77 0.26 -0.97
C ALA A 47 16.68 1.79 -1.10
N ARG A 48 15.70 2.31 -1.86
CA ARG A 48 15.46 3.76 -2.00
C ARG A 48 15.10 4.43 -0.67
N LEU A 49 14.26 3.79 0.14
CA LEU A 49 13.92 4.28 1.48
C LEU A 49 15.16 4.39 2.36
N ARG A 50 15.97 3.32 2.43
CA ARG A 50 17.20 3.31 3.26
C ARG A 50 18.23 4.33 2.78
N ALA A 51 18.48 4.39 1.47
CA ALA A 51 19.48 5.29 0.89
C ALA A 51 19.17 6.77 1.17
N ASN A 52 17.88 7.11 1.32
CA ASN A 52 17.43 8.48 1.54
C ASN A 52 16.98 8.77 2.98
N GLY A 53 17.13 7.82 3.90
CA GLY A 53 16.73 7.98 5.31
C GLY A 53 15.23 8.25 5.48
N LEU A 54 14.39 7.66 4.61
CA LEU A 54 12.95 7.85 4.60
C LEU A 54 12.21 6.68 5.24
N THR A 55 11.10 6.98 5.91
CA THR A 55 10.14 6.00 6.40
C THR A 55 8.94 5.93 5.44
N GLN A 56 8.48 4.74 5.11
CA GLN A 56 7.21 4.59 4.39
C GLN A 56 6.05 4.64 5.38
N ALA A 57 5.16 5.61 5.21
CA ALA A 57 4.03 5.83 6.11
C ALA A 57 2.81 4.98 5.74
N LEU A 58 2.53 4.83 4.45
CA LEU A 58 1.33 4.19 3.92
C LEU A 58 1.54 3.74 2.47
N PHE A 59 0.83 2.71 2.05
CA PHE A 59 0.51 2.39 0.66
C PHE A 59 -0.80 1.59 0.58
N ASN A 60 -1.35 1.42 -0.63
CA ASN A 60 -2.62 0.73 -0.81
C ASN A 60 -2.40 -0.74 -1.20
N LEU A 61 -3.35 -1.59 -0.84
CA LEU A 61 -3.50 -2.92 -1.45
C LEU A 61 -3.66 -2.82 -2.99
N PRO A 62 -3.28 -3.86 -3.74
CA PRO A 62 -3.67 -3.95 -5.14
C PRO A 62 -5.17 -3.63 -5.33
N PRO A 63 -5.52 -2.71 -6.24
CA PRO A 63 -6.87 -2.15 -6.31
C PRO A 63 -7.87 -2.97 -7.13
N GLY A 64 -7.46 -4.11 -7.69
CA GLY A 64 -8.14 -4.75 -8.80
C GLY A 64 -7.71 -4.14 -10.14
N ASP A 65 -8.53 -4.24 -11.17
CA ASP A 65 -8.25 -3.67 -12.48
C ASP A 65 -8.54 -2.16 -12.52
N TRP A 66 -7.51 -1.36 -12.23
CA TRP A 66 -7.61 0.10 -12.22
C TRP A 66 -8.05 0.68 -13.56
N SER A 67 -7.63 0.06 -14.67
CA SER A 67 -7.95 0.50 -16.03
C SER A 67 -9.44 0.35 -16.35
N LYS A 68 -10.10 -0.65 -15.75
CA LYS A 68 -11.55 -0.87 -15.84
C LYS A 68 -12.36 -0.11 -14.78
N GLY A 69 -11.72 0.79 -14.04
CA GLY A 69 -12.38 1.62 -13.06
C GLY A 69 -12.55 0.98 -11.69
N GLU A 70 -11.91 -0.17 -11.41
CA GLU A 70 -11.93 -0.76 -10.08
C GLU A 70 -11.15 0.12 -9.08
N ARG A 71 -11.65 0.18 -7.86
CA ARG A 71 -11.10 1.05 -6.79
C ARG A 71 -11.02 0.29 -5.47
N GLY A 72 -10.57 -0.96 -5.54
CA GLY A 72 -10.39 -1.82 -4.38
C GLY A 72 -11.25 -3.08 -4.43
N LEU A 73 -10.88 -4.05 -3.62
CA LEU A 73 -11.48 -5.39 -3.56
C LEU A 73 -12.08 -5.70 -2.18
N ALA A 74 -11.79 -4.87 -1.18
CA ALA A 74 -12.06 -5.24 0.21
C ALA A 74 -13.56 -5.32 0.57
N ALA A 75 -14.45 -4.68 -0.20
CA ALA A 75 -15.89 -4.75 0.02
C ALA A 75 -16.65 -5.45 -1.14
N MET A 76 -15.94 -6.16 -2.02
CA MET A 76 -16.53 -6.76 -3.22
C MET A 76 -16.96 -8.21 -2.95
N PRO A 77 -18.29 -8.50 -2.86
CA PRO A 77 -18.77 -9.87 -2.67
C PRO A 77 -18.35 -10.79 -3.81
N GLY A 78 -17.95 -12.03 -3.47
CA GLY A 78 -17.50 -13.04 -4.44
C GLY A 78 -16.05 -12.86 -4.89
N ARG A 79 -15.34 -11.82 -4.40
CA ARG A 79 -13.92 -11.58 -4.73
C ARG A 79 -13.01 -11.70 -3.50
N GLU A 80 -13.44 -12.45 -2.50
CA GLU A 80 -12.70 -12.61 -1.24
C GLU A 80 -11.32 -13.26 -1.46
N ALA A 81 -11.22 -14.21 -2.39
CA ALA A 81 -9.93 -14.84 -2.73
C ALA A 81 -8.94 -13.85 -3.37
N GLU A 82 -9.43 -12.94 -4.22
CA GLU A 82 -8.61 -11.89 -4.80
C GLU A 82 -8.14 -10.88 -3.73
N PHE A 83 -9.02 -10.54 -2.78
CA PHE A 83 -8.64 -9.71 -1.63
C PHE A 83 -7.53 -10.37 -0.80
N GLU A 84 -7.62 -11.67 -0.55
CA GLU A 84 -6.58 -12.42 0.18
C GLU A 84 -5.24 -12.43 -0.56
N ALA A 85 -5.26 -12.65 -1.87
CA ALA A 85 -4.06 -12.58 -2.69
C ALA A 85 -3.45 -11.17 -2.67
N ALA A 86 -4.29 -10.13 -2.75
CA ALA A 86 -3.85 -8.74 -2.63
C ALA A 86 -3.22 -8.45 -1.26
N MET A 87 -3.81 -8.96 -0.17
CA MET A 87 -3.24 -8.88 1.18
C MET A 87 -1.87 -9.55 1.26
N THR A 88 -1.74 -10.77 0.75
CA THR A 88 -0.47 -11.51 0.76
C THR A 88 0.62 -10.73 0.03
N THR A 89 0.31 -10.19 -1.15
CA THR A 89 1.23 -9.34 -1.91
C THR A 89 1.64 -8.11 -1.10
N ALA A 90 0.67 -7.34 -0.59
CA ALA A 90 0.95 -6.13 0.16
C ALA A 90 1.75 -6.40 1.45
N LEU A 91 1.45 -7.46 2.18
CA LEU A 91 2.22 -7.83 3.37
C LEU A 91 3.68 -8.11 3.04
N SER A 92 3.98 -8.75 1.89
CA SER A 92 5.37 -8.96 1.47
C SER A 92 6.12 -7.64 1.22
N TYR A 93 5.45 -6.62 0.67
CA TYR A 93 6.01 -5.27 0.50
C TYR A 93 6.15 -4.55 1.83
N ALA A 94 5.12 -4.60 2.68
CA ALA A 94 5.15 -3.99 4.01
C ALA A 94 6.33 -4.49 4.85
N MET A 95 6.58 -5.80 4.81
CA MET A 95 7.70 -6.42 5.52
C MET A 95 9.06 -5.98 4.95
N ALA A 96 9.22 -5.94 3.65
CA ALA A 96 10.47 -5.53 3.00
C ALA A 96 10.81 -4.06 3.27
N THR A 97 9.80 -3.19 3.31
CA THR A 97 9.95 -1.73 3.48
C THR A 97 9.85 -1.26 4.93
N GLY A 98 9.39 -2.12 5.84
CA GLY A 98 9.11 -1.75 7.23
C GLY A 98 7.85 -0.89 7.40
N CYS A 99 6.99 -0.82 6.39
CA CYS A 99 5.74 -0.07 6.44
C CYS A 99 4.74 -0.74 7.38
N LYS A 100 4.14 0.03 8.28
CA LYS A 100 3.23 -0.50 9.32
C LYS A 100 1.75 -0.28 8.99
N THR A 101 1.45 0.42 7.90
CA THR A 101 0.07 0.79 7.55
C THR A 101 -0.21 0.51 6.09
N VAL A 102 -1.24 -0.28 5.83
CA VAL A 102 -1.70 -0.59 4.48
C VAL A 102 -3.18 -0.23 4.37
N HIS A 103 -3.55 0.48 3.31
CA HIS A 103 -4.93 0.88 3.07
C HIS A 103 -5.65 -0.17 2.23
N ALA A 104 -6.72 -0.73 2.76
CA ALA A 104 -7.61 -1.67 2.08
C ALA A 104 -8.78 -0.91 1.42
N MET A 105 -8.62 -0.58 0.16
CA MET A 105 -9.65 0.12 -0.61
C MET A 105 -10.89 -0.76 -0.78
N PRO A 106 -12.10 -0.23 -0.51
CA PRO A 106 -13.32 -1.04 -0.48
C PRO A 106 -13.81 -1.49 -1.86
N GLY A 107 -13.62 -0.70 -2.88
CA GLY A 107 -14.34 -0.79 -4.15
C GLY A 107 -15.46 0.25 -4.21
N LEU A 108 -16.21 0.25 -5.31
CA LEU A 108 -17.25 1.25 -5.58
C LEU A 108 -18.65 0.67 -5.33
N ARG A 109 -19.52 1.45 -4.71
CA ARG A 109 -20.91 1.02 -4.41
C ARG A 109 -21.69 0.61 -5.65
N HIS A 110 -21.56 1.34 -6.74
CA HIS A 110 -22.23 1.02 -8.01
C HIS A 110 -21.66 -0.24 -8.72
N HIS A 111 -20.48 -0.73 -8.28
CA HIS A 111 -19.93 -2.02 -8.68
C HIS A 111 -20.30 -3.15 -7.69
N GLY A 112 -21.14 -2.88 -6.70
CA GLY A 112 -21.63 -3.89 -5.75
C GLY A 112 -20.88 -3.95 -4.43
N ALA A 113 -20.02 -2.96 -4.10
CA ALA A 113 -19.33 -2.93 -2.82
C ALA A 113 -20.32 -2.91 -1.64
N ASP A 114 -20.10 -3.81 -0.67
CA ASP A 114 -20.99 -4.08 0.45
C ASP A 114 -20.28 -3.97 1.79
N ARG A 115 -20.93 -3.34 2.77
CA ARG A 115 -20.36 -3.11 4.09
C ARG A 115 -20.09 -4.39 4.87
N ARG A 116 -20.93 -5.41 4.73
CA ARG A 116 -20.79 -6.69 5.45
C ARG A 116 -19.54 -7.42 4.99
N THR A 117 -19.35 -7.50 3.67
CA THR A 117 -18.15 -8.06 3.04
C THR A 117 -16.91 -7.29 3.47
N TYR A 118 -16.98 -5.94 3.49
CA TYR A 118 -15.87 -5.09 3.92
C TYR A 118 -15.41 -5.43 5.34
N ILE A 119 -16.34 -5.50 6.29
CA ILE A 119 -16.02 -5.82 7.69
C ILE A 119 -15.41 -7.22 7.81
N ALA A 120 -15.96 -8.21 7.09
CA ALA A 120 -15.44 -9.58 7.12
C ALA A 120 -14.00 -9.64 6.58
N ASN A 121 -13.75 -9.00 5.44
CA ASN A 121 -12.43 -8.95 4.82
C ASN A 121 -11.42 -8.16 5.65
N LEU A 122 -11.79 -7.04 6.28
CA LEU A 122 -10.89 -6.32 7.17
C LEU A 122 -10.49 -7.15 8.38
N ARG A 123 -11.43 -7.90 8.97
CA ARG A 123 -11.12 -8.84 10.07
C ARG A 123 -10.16 -9.94 9.62
N LYS A 124 -10.33 -10.47 8.41
CA LYS A 124 -9.44 -11.47 7.83
C LYS A 124 -8.06 -10.88 7.56
N GLY A 125 -7.99 -9.71 6.90
CA GLY A 125 -6.75 -9.01 6.63
C GLY A 125 -5.96 -8.68 7.89
N ALA A 126 -6.63 -8.27 8.97
CA ALA A 126 -5.99 -8.01 10.25
C ALA A 126 -5.35 -9.28 10.86
N ARG A 127 -6.02 -10.44 10.75
CA ARG A 127 -5.42 -11.72 11.16
C ARG A 127 -4.21 -12.09 10.31
N MET A 128 -4.31 -11.98 8.98
CA MET A 128 -3.19 -12.24 8.07
C MET A 128 -1.98 -11.36 8.40
N ALA A 129 -2.20 -10.07 8.69
CA ALA A 129 -1.13 -9.15 9.07
C ALA A 129 -0.48 -9.54 10.42
N ALA A 130 -1.29 -9.91 11.42
CA ALA A 130 -0.79 -10.35 12.71
C ALA A 130 0.05 -11.63 12.60
N ASP A 131 -0.36 -12.58 11.77
CA ASP A 131 0.37 -13.84 11.56
C ASP A 131 1.67 -13.62 10.78
N ALA A 132 1.68 -12.71 9.79
CA ALA A 132 2.90 -12.34 9.08
C ALA A 132 3.96 -11.73 10.02
N VAL A 133 3.56 -10.88 10.96
CA VAL A 133 4.49 -10.29 11.95
C VAL A 133 5.03 -11.33 12.91
N LYS A 134 4.23 -12.31 13.34
CA LYS A 134 4.68 -13.40 14.23
C LYS A 134 5.71 -14.32 13.57
N GLY A 135 5.59 -14.55 12.27
CA GLY A 135 6.53 -15.39 11.49
C GLY A 135 7.93 -14.80 11.35
N LEU A 136 8.17 -13.57 11.85
CA LEU A 136 9.47 -12.88 11.84
C LEU A 136 10.23 -12.97 13.18
N GLN A 137 9.62 -13.55 14.23
CA GLN A 137 10.24 -13.80 15.53
C GLN A 137 10.84 -15.18 15.59
#